data_0eca7141f5629073e4d0c592ac0593a4
#
_entry.id   0eca7141f5629073e4d0c592ac0593a4
#
_cell.length_a   1.000
_cell.length_b   1.000
_cell.length_c   1.000
_cell.angle_alpha   90.00
_cell.angle_beta   90.00
_cell.angle_gamma   90.00
#
_symmetry.space_group_name_H-M   'P 1'
#
loop_
_entity.id
_entity.type
_entity.pdbx_description
1 polymer ?
#
loop_
_entity_poly.entity_id
_entity_poly.type
_entity_poly.pdbx_seq_one_letter_code
_entity_poly.pdbx_strand_id
1 'polypeptide(L)'
;MASQSSWNAFSAFQVFGDHVPMGGFSLVVHIAADTEVIDRLLARRADRQEVLDPELARMMLRAGLGLVQSPATRFVYATCEETVVVLRPEAVAELGQSLEVHDHLISHWVGRMTSISGEALPVCGRVYELPDVGVVRKLIRSAVDGFEDQTPLRSARRLGAQLRGRGQPFHISMVETIEEQSHLLEEHGVDINALPSWWWRGVAARSNDVHDPGRVEIFAELPAGDELATLVE
;
A
#
# COMPACT_ATOMS: atom_id res chain seq x y z
N MET A 1 -9.28 5.16 -9.97
CA MET A 1 -9.39 6.63 -9.71
C MET A 1 -9.74 6.98 -8.24
N ALA A 2 -10.35 6.11 -7.46
CA ALA A 2 -10.83 6.47 -6.10
C ALA A 2 -9.73 6.47 -5.01
N SER A 3 -8.61 5.73 -5.14
CA SER A 3 -7.51 5.82 -4.18
C SER A 3 -6.82 7.21 -4.16
N GLN A 4 -6.99 8.00 -5.21
CA GLN A 4 -6.46 9.37 -5.26
C GLN A 4 -7.22 10.35 -4.35
N SER A 5 -8.45 10.04 -3.90
CA SER A 5 -9.24 11.00 -3.12
C SER A 5 -8.73 11.18 -1.70
N SER A 6 -8.27 10.11 -1.02
CA SER A 6 -7.74 10.19 0.33
C SER A 6 -6.40 10.94 0.38
N TRP A 7 -5.55 10.78 -0.63
CA TRP A 7 -4.25 11.45 -0.74
C TRP A 7 -4.35 12.92 -1.15
N ASN A 8 -5.43 13.34 -1.82
CA ASN A 8 -5.65 14.72 -2.20
C ASN A 8 -5.75 15.66 -1.00
N ALA A 9 -6.24 15.19 0.14
CA ALA A 9 -6.29 15.97 1.38
C ALA A 9 -4.89 16.36 1.90
N PHE A 10 -3.85 15.64 1.51
CA PHE A 10 -2.46 15.87 1.92
C PHE A 10 -1.60 16.49 0.82
N SER A 11 -2.18 16.83 -0.32
CA SER A 11 -1.44 17.37 -1.48
C SER A 11 -0.65 18.65 -1.15
N ALA A 12 -1.14 19.46 -0.20
CA ALA A 12 -0.44 20.66 0.25
C ALA A 12 0.90 20.39 0.96
N PHE A 13 1.11 19.17 1.43
CA PHE A 13 2.33 18.72 2.11
C PHE A 13 3.27 17.95 1.19
N GLN A 14 2.88 17.76 -0.07
CA GLN A 14 3.73 17.05 -1.05
C GLN A 14 4.92 17.92 -1.43
N VAL A 15 6.11 17.35 -1.34
CA VAL A 15 7.38 18.00 -1.70
C VAL A 15 7.97 17.36 -2.95
N PHE A 16 8.78 18.12 -3.67
CA PHE A 16 9.31 17.72 -4.98
C PHE A 16 10.80 18.09 -5.11
N GLY A 17 11.46 17.36 -6.01
CA GLY A 17 12.79 17.70 -6.50
C GLY A 17 13.86 17.72 -5.39
N ASP A 18 14.59 18.79 -5.36
CA ASP A 18 15.72 19.06 -4.50
C ASP A 18 15.35 19.70 -3.15
N HIS A 19 14.08 19.58 -2.75
CA HIS A 19 13.61 20.05 -1.45
C HIS A 19 14.42 19.42 -0.31
N VAL A 20 14.95 20.26 0.55
CA VAL A 20 15.64 19.84 1.77
C VAL A 20 14.63 19.80 2.93
N PRO A 21 14.43 18.64 3.57
CA PRO A 21 13.47 18.53 4.63
C PRO A 21 13.75 19.45 5.81
N MET A 22 12.70 20.02 6.36
CA MET A 22 12.81 20.90 7.52
C MET A 22 12.99 20.10 8.81
N GLY A 23 13.89 20.56 9.69
CA GLY A 23 14.07 19.94 11.00
C GLY A 23 12.78 19.96 11.83
N GLY A 24 12.43 18.84 12.44
CA GLY A 24 11.21 18.67 13.25
C GLY A 24 9.98 18.23 12.48
N PHE A 25 10.03 18.18 11.14
CA PHE A 25 8.98 17.61 10.31
C PHE A 25 9.18 16.10 10.11
N SER A 26 8.09 15.40 9.85
CA SER A 26 8.11 13.98 9.53
C SER A 26 8.05 13.78 8.01
N LEU A 27 8.98 13.00 7.45
CA LEU A 27 8.89 12.58 6.05
C LEU A 27 8.11 11.29 5.93
N VAL A 28 7.18 11.27 4.99
CA VAL A 28 6.39 10.11 4.61
C VAL A 28 6.52 9.89 3.11
N VAL A 29 6.87 8.65 2.73
CA VAL A 29 6.93 8.25 1.33
C VAL A 29 5.76 7.30 1.04
N HIS A 30 4.94 7.66 0.05
CA HIS A 30 3.88 6.82 -0.48
C HIS A 30 4.33 6.24 -1.81
N ILE A 31 4.30 4.93 -1.93
CA ILE A 31 4.67 4.17 -3.13
C ILE A 31 3.44 3.38 -3.56
N ALA A 32 2.96 3.60 -4.77
CA ALA A 32 1.82 2.88 -5.32
C ALA A 32 2.20 2.21 -6.64
N ALA A 33 1.85 0.94 -6.79
CA ALA A 33 1.98 0.23 -8.05
C ALA A 33 0.85 0.64 -9.01
N ASP A 34 1.14 0.53 -10.31
CA ASP A 34 0.12 0.66 -11.33
C ASP A 34 -0.91 -0.48 -11.20
N THR A 35 -2.16 -0.12 -10.94
CA THR A 35 -3.24 -1.08 -10.68
C THR A 35 -3.57 -1.94 -11.90
N GLU A 36 -3.39 -1.43 -13.13
CA GLU A 36 -3.62 -2.23 -14.34
C GLU A 36 -2.56 -3.33 -14.49
N VAL A 37 -1.32 -3.03 -14.06
CA VAL A 37 -0.25 -4.03 -14.07
C VAL A 37 -0.49 -5.10 -13.01
N ILE A 38 -0.93 -4.70 -11.82
CA ILE A 38 -1.32 -5.65 -10.76
C ILE A 38 -2.46 -6.55 -11.25
N ASP A 39 -3.50 -5.97 -11.82
CA ASP A 39 -4.65 -6.74 -12.35
C ASP A 39 -4.21 -7.71 -13.46
N ARG A 40 -3.25 -7.32 -14.34
CA ARG A 40 -2.69 -8.22 -15.35
C ARG A 40 -1.87 -9.36 -14.75
N LEU A 41 -1.07 -9.10 -13.73
CA LEU A 41 -0.29 -10.14 -13.04
C LEU A 41 -1.21 -11.17 -12.41
N LEU A 42 -2.29 -10.74 -11.79
CA LEU A 42 -3.30 -11.62 -11.22
C LEU A 42 -4.04 -12.39 -12.30
N ALA A 43 -4.35 -11.76 -13.44
CA ALA A 43 -5.01 -12.42 -14.58
C ALA A 43 -4.16 -13.54 -15.19
N ARG A 44 -2.83 -13.39 -15.25
CA ARG A 44 -1.93 -14.45 -15.77
C ARG A 44 -1.93 -15.72 -14.93
N ARG A 45 -2.37 -15.64 -13.68
CA ARG A 45 -2.54 -16.79 -12.79
C ARG A 45 -3.96 -17.33 -12.79
N ALA A 46 -4.78 -16.93 -13.76
CA ALA A 46 -6.19 -17.34 -13.92
C ALA A 46 -6.40 -18.87 -14.09
N ASP A 47 -5.35 -19.64 -14.36
CA ASP A 47 -5.42 -21.11 -14.40
C ASP A 47 -5.61 -21.72 -13.00
N ARG A 48 -5.39 -20.95 -11.94
CA ARG A 48 -5.69 -21.37 -10.57
C ARG A 48 -7.20 -21.23 -10.31
N GLN A 49 -7.76 -22.17 -9.60
CA GLN A 49 -9.19 -22.20 -9.27
C GLN A 49 -9.63 -21.05 -8.34
N GLU A 50 -8.68 -20.38 -7.70
CA GLU A 50 -8.94 -19.28 -6.78
C GLU A 50 -9.12 -17.96 -7.56
N VAL A 51 -10.26 -17.32 -7.35
CA VAL A 51 -10.61 -16.03 -7.98
C VAL A 51 -9.68 -14.90 -7.52
N LEU A 52 -9.27 -14.95 -6.27
CA LEU A 52 -8.32 -14.02 -5.67
C LEU A 52 -7.08 -14.82 -5.26
N ASP A 53 -5.89 -14.45 -5.78
CA ASP A 53 -4.62 -15.12 -5.42
C ASP A 53 -4.06 -14.54 -4.10
N PRO A 54 -4.35 -15.18 -2.95
CA PRO A 54 -3.90 -14.68 -1.65
C PRO A 54 -2.39 -14.83 -1.48
N GLU A 55 -1.75 -15.76 -2.19
CA GLU A 55 -0.31 -15.97 -2.10
C GLU A 55 0.45 -14.81 -2.73
N LEU A 56 0.06 -14.40 -3.95
CA LEU A 56 0.67 -13.25 -4.59
C LEU A 56 0.46 -11.98 -3.76
N ALA A 57 -0.76 -11.75 -3.28
CA ALA A 57 -1.04 -10.59 -2.43
C ALA A 57 -0.17 -10.57 -1.16
N ARG A 58 0.00 -11.72 -0.49
CA ARG A 58 0.90 -11.84 0.67
C ARG A 58 2.37 -11.56 0.32
N MET A 59 2.81 -12.01 -0.85
CA MET A 59 4.17 -11.74 -1.32
C MET A 59 4.39 -10.24 -1.54
N MET A 60 3.41 -9.55 -2.13
CA MET A 60 3.46 -8.11 -2.33
C MET A 60 3.46 -7.34 -1.01
N LEU A 61 2.61 -7.74 -0.06
CA LEU A 61 2.64 -7.22 1.30
C LEU A 61 4.01 -7.37 1.96
N ARG A 62 4.64 -8.54 1.84
CA ARG A 62 5.98 -8.79 2.38
C ARG A 62 7.05 -7.91 1.72
N ALA A 63 6.91 -7.61 0.43
CA ALA A 63 7.83 -6.69 -0.25
C ALA A 63 7.74 -5.28 0.36
N GLY A 64 6.52 -4.77 0.56
CA GLY A 64 6.28 -3.48 1.21
C GLY A 64 6.80 -3.46 2.65
N LEU A 65 6.39 -4.43 3.47
CA LEU A 65 6.84 -4.54 4.87
C LEU A 65 8.36 -4.63 5.00
N GLY A 66 9.03 -5.21 4.02
CA GLY A 66 10.49 -5.32 4.04
C GLY A 66 11.23 -3.98 4.08
N LEU A 67 10.56 -2.86 3.75
CA LEU A 67 11.14 -1.52 3.88
C LEU A 67 11.35 -1.10 5.35
N VAL A 68 10.68 -1.72 6.30
CA VAL A 68 10.90 -1.46 7.73
C VAL A 68 12.29 -1.86 8.21
N GLN A 69 12.98 -2.73 7.47
CA GLN A 69 14.36 -3.14 7.79
C GLN A 69 15.40 -2.05 7.48
N SER A 70 15.02 -0.99 6.75
CA SER A 70 15.90 0.16 6.57
C SER A 70 16.08 0.90 7.90
N PRO A 71 17.31 1.25 8.30
CA PRO A 71 17.55 2.04 9.52
C PRO A 71 16.83 3.39 9.51
N ALA A 72 16.60 3.95 8.32
CA ALA A 72 15.88 5.20 8.16
C ALA A 72 14.37 5.08 8.41
N THR A 73 13.81 3.87 8.39
CA THR A 73 12.39 3.64 8.49
C THR A 73 11.96 3.42 9.94
N ARG A 74 10.92 4.13 10.35
CA ARG A 74 10.26 3.95 11.65
C ARG A 74 9.05 3.05 11.56
N PHE A 75 8.20 3.29 10.56
CA PHE A 75 6.92 2.61 10.40
C PHE A 75 6.63 2.39 8.91
N VAL A 76 6.01 1.26 8.61
CA VAL A 76 5.52 0.91 7.27
C VAL A 76 4.08 0.44 7.39
N TYR A 77 3.21 0.99 6.57
CA TYR A 77 1.90 0.42 6.26
C TYR A 77 1.95 -0.11 4.83
N ALA A 78 1.51 -1.34 4.61
CA ALA A 78 1.56 -1.97 3.31
C ALA A 78 0.25 -2.67 2.96
N THR A 79 -0.11 -2.56 1.71
CA THR A 79 -1.17 -3.32 1.05
C THR A 79 -0.57 -4.08 -0.13
N CYS A 80 -1.38 -4.81 -0.87
CA CYS A 80 -0.92 -5.45 -2.10
C CYS A 80 -0.69 -4.47 -3.27
N GLU A 81 -1.08 -3.21 -3.15
CA GLU A 81 -1.00 -2.21 -4.22
C GLU A 81 -0.13 -1.00 -3.85
N GLU A 82 -0.04 -0.69 -2.55
CA GLU A 82 0.66 0.49 -2.09
C GLU A 82 1.41 0.25 -0.78
N THR A 83 2.38 1.09 -0.53
CA THR A 83 3.16 1.09 0.71
C THR A 83 3.39 2.52 1.16
N VAL A 84 3.15 2.78 2.43
CA VAL A 84 3.42 4.05 3.10
C VAL A 84 4.55 3.86 4.08
N VAL A 85 5.61 4.64 3.93
CA VAL A 85 6.81 4.57 4.76
C VAL A 85 6.95 5.86 5.55
N VAL A 86 6.97 5.77 6.87
CA VAL A 86 7.28 6.89 7.76
C VAL A 86 8.75 6.81 8.15
N LEU A 87 9.49 7.85 7.89
CA LEU A 87 10.91 7.92 8.18
C LEU A 87 11.17 8.42 9.60
N ARG A 88 12.32 8.04 10.13
CA ARG A 88 12.85 8.57 11.38
C ARG A 88 13.35 10.00 11.16
N PRO A 89 13.00 10.95 12.03
CA PRO A 89 13.48 12.34 11.90
C PRO A 89 15.00 12.44 11.87
N GLU A 90 15.70 11.60 12.63
CA GLU A 90 17.15 11.57 12.70
C GLU A 90 17.77 11.13 11.36
N ALA A 91 17.17 10.12 10.72
CA ALA A 91 17.65 9.62 9.44
C ALA A 91 17.40 10.62 8.30
N VAL A 92 16.36 11.41 8.39
CA VAL A 92 16.04 12.45 7.40
C VAL A 92 17.16 13.47 7.31
N ALA A 93 17.76 13.86 8.43
CA ALA A 93 18.88 14.80 8.46
C ALA A 93 20.15 14.23 7.79
N GLU A 94 20.30 12.91 7.75
CA GLU A 94 21.46 12.22 7.15
C GLU A 94 21.26 11.89 5.66
N LEU A 95 20.00 11.75 5.22
CA LEU A 95 19.65 11.32 3.86
C LEU A 95 19.71 12.45 2.81
N GLY A 96 19.91 13.71 3.21
CA GLY A 96 20.04 14.82 2.27
C GLY A 96 18.69 15.27 1.68
N GLN A 97 18.57 15.23 0.36
CA GLN A 97 17.40 15.76 -0.34
C GLN A 97 16.24 14.75 -0.38
N SER A 98 15.01 15.26 -0.42
CA SER A 98 13.77 14.44 -0.52
C SER A 98 13.80 13.48 -1.71
N LEU A 99 14.43 13.87 -2.82
CA LEU A 99 14.57 13.04 -4.02
C LEU A 99 15.42 11.80 -3.78
N GLU A 100 16.53 11.93 -3.03
CA GLU A 100 17.41 10.79 -2.72
C GLU A 100 16.70 9.74 -1.87
N VAL A 101 15.90 10.19 -0.89
CA VAL A 101 15.05 9.34 -0.06
C VAL A 101 14.02 8.61 -0.90
N HIS A 102 13.33 9.34 -1.76
CA HIS A 102 12.34 8.83 -2.67
C HIS A 102 12.92 7.74 -3.57
N ASP A 103 14.02 8.05 -4.27
CA ASP A 103 14.63 7.14 -5.23
C ASP A 103 15.17 5.87 -4.57
N HIS A 104 15.77 6.01 -3.39
CA HIS A 104 16.25 4.86 -2.61
C HIS A 104 15.11 3.91 -2.23
N LEU A 105 14.04 4.41 -1.64
CA LEU A 105 12.91 3.58 -1.19
C LEU A 105 12.14 2.97 -2.36
N ILE A 106 11.92 3.74 -3.43
CA ILE A 106 11.24 3.23 -4.63
C ILE A 106 12.08 2.13 -5.29
N SER A 107 13.37 2.36 -5.48
CA SER A 107 14.26 1.36 -6.10
C SER A 107 14.27 0.06 -5.30
N HIS A 108 14.30 0.15 -3.98
CA HIS A 108 14.26 -1.00 -3.10
C HIS A 108 12.93 -1.75 -3.18
N TRP A 109 11.80 -1.02 -3.17
CA TRP A 109 10.47 -1.59 -3.31
C TRP A 109 10.28 -2.25 -4.68
N VAL A 110 10.64 -1.54 -5.78
CA VAL A 110 10.56 -2.06 -7.15
C VAL A 110 11.41 -3.32 -7.31
N GLY A 111 12.64 -3.31 -6.81
CA GLY A 111 13.52 -4.47 -6.87
C GLY A 111 12.93 -5.71 -6.20
N ARG A 112 12.33 -5.54 -5.01
CA ARG A 112 11.63 -6.64 -4.31
C ARG A 112 10.39 -7.10 -5.07
N MET A 113 9.58 -6.18 -5.55
CA MET A 113 8.36 -6.51 -6.31
C MET A 113 8.69 -7.19 -7.61
N THR A 114 9.70 -6.73 -8.35
CA THR A 114 10.17 -7.36 -9.60
C THR A 114 10.67 -8.78 -9.33
N SER A 115 11.43 -8.99 -8.25
CA SER A 115 11.90 -10.33 -7.85
C SER A 115 10.75 -11.30 -7.56
N ILE A 116 9.64 -10.81 -7.00
CA ILE A 116 8.46 -11.61 -6.65
C ILE A 116 7.59 -11.87 -7.88
N SER A 117 7.34 -10.83 -8.68
CA SER A 117 6.41 -10.91 -9.82
C SER A 117 7.06 -11.49 -11.09
N GLY A 118 8.38 -11.40 -11.20
CA GLY A 118 9.12 -11.69 -12.43
C GLY A 118 9.03 -10.58 -13.50
N GLU A 119 8.38 -9.44 -13.17
CA GLU A 119 8.18 -8.33 -14.08
C GLU A 119 8.51 -6.98 -13.43
N ALA A 120 9.02 -6.05 -14.22
CA ALA A 120 9.17 -4.67 -13.78
C ALA A 120 7.78 -4.04 -13.59
N LEU A 121 7.52 -3.55 -12.38
CA LEU A 121 6.27 -2.87 -12.05
C LEU A 121 6.46 -1.36 -12.16
N PRO A 122 5.69 -0.68 -13.01
CA PRO A 122 5.58 0.77 -12.96
C PRO A 122 5.02 1.20 -11.59
N VAL A 123 5.67 2.18 -10.99
CA VAL A 123 5.27 2.71 -9.69
C VAL A 123 5.21 4.23 -9.74
N CYS A 124 4.33 4.79 -8.93
CA CYS A 124 4.30 6.20 -8.61
C CYS A 124 4.73 6.37 -7.16
N GLY A 125 5.71 7.24 -6.93
CA GLY A 125 6.11 7.62 -5.59
C GLY A 125 5.80 9.09 -5.31
N ARG A 126 5.48 9.39 -4.04
CA ARG A 126 5.25 10.75 -3.55
C ARG A 126 5.89 10.90 -2.20
N VAL A 127 6.49 12.06 -1.95
CA VAL A 127 7.05 12.40 -0.64
C VAL A 127 6.18 13.50 -0.02
N TYR A 128 5.86 13.33 1.25
CA TYR A 128 5.12 14.30 2.04
C TYR A 128 5.97 14.74 3.22
N GLU A 129 6.04 16.04 3.45
CA GLU A 129 6.66 16.62 4.63
C GLU A 129 5.56 17.10 5.57
N LEU A 130 5.38 16.40 6.69
CA LEU A 130 4.27 16.60 7.61
C LEU A 130 4.74 17.31 8.88
N PRO A 131 4.02 18.35 9.33
CA PRO A 131 4.49 19.22 10.40
C PRO A 131 4.61 18.54 11.76
N ASP A 132 3.82 17.51 12.00
CA ASP A 132 3.80 16.80 13.28
C ASP A 132 3.27 15.37 13.16
N VAL A 133 3.47 14.58 14.20
CA VAL A 133 3.02 13.19 14.28
C VAL A 133 1.50 13.05 14.23
N GLY A 134 0.75 14.05 14.66
CA GLY A 134 -0.73 14.05 14.58
C GLY A 134 -1.22 14.09 13.13
N VAL A 135 -0.53 14.81 12.26
CA VAL A 135 -0.82 14.82 10.82
C VAL A 135 -0.40 13.49 10.17
N VAL A 136 0.75 12.90 10.60
CA VAL A 136 1.15 11.54 10.15
C VAL A 136 0.08 10.52 10.50
N ARG A 137 -0.43 10.53 11.73
CA ARG A 137 -1.51 9.64 12.19
C ARG A 137 -2.77 9.76 11.33
N LYS A 138 -3.19 11.00 11.02
CA LYS A 138 -4.34 11.26 10.14
C LYS A 138 -4.12 10.70 8.75
N LEU A 139 -2.91 10.84 8.21
CA LEU A 139 -2.55 10.30 6.90
C LEU A 139 -2.63 8.77 6.89
N ILE A 140 -2.03 8.08 7.87
CA ILE A 140 -2.08 6.63 7.97
C ILE A 140 -3.51 6.13 8.12
N ARG A 141 -4.31 6.76 9.00
CA ARG A 141 -5.72 6.42 9.15
C ARG A 141 -6.48 6.57 7.83
N SER A 142 -6.31 7.71 7.14
CA SER A 142 -6.95 7.95 5.85
C SER A 142 -6.53 6.92 4.78
N ALA A 143 -5.27 6.46 4.81
CA ALA A 143 -4.79 5.42 3.92
C ALA A 143 -5.47 4.07 4.20
N VAL A 144 -5.57 3.67 5.48
CA VAL A 144 -6.23 2.42 5.89
C VAL A 144 -7.72 2.46 5.56
N ASP A 145 -8.43 3.51 5.98
CA ASP A 145 -9.86 3.66 5.75
C ASP A 145 -10.17 3.70 4.24
N GLY A 146 -9.41 4.47 3.46
CA GLY A 146 -9.57 4.54 2.01
C GLY A 146 -9.25 3.21 1.30
N PHE A 147 -8.34 2.40 1.85
CA PHE A 147 -8.06 1.07 1.33
C PHE A 147 -9.21 0.10 1.68
N GLU A 148 -9.75 0.16 2.89
CA GLU A 148 -10.88 -0.65 3.33
C GLU A 148 -12.13 -0.38 2.49
N ASP A 149 -12.51 0.89 2.34
CA ASP A 149 -13.69 1.32 1.58
C ASP A 149 -13.69 0.86 0.12
N GLN A 150 -12.51 0.65 -0.46
CA GLN A 150 -12.36 0.27 -1.87
C GLN A 150 -12.17 -1.23 -2.07
N THR A 151 -12.20 -2.03 -1.04
CA THR A 151 -11.98 -3.47 -1.15
C THR A 151 -12.96 -4.17 -2.09
N PRO A 152 -14.28 -3.86 -2.08
CA PRO A 152 -15.21 -4.46 -3.04
C PRO A 152 -14.83 -4.13 -4.49
N LEU A 153 -14.55 -2.88 -4.79
CA LEU A 153 -14.16 -2.43 -6.13
C LEU A 153 -12.87 -3.09 -6.60
N ARG A 154 -11.84 -3.14 -5.75
CA ARG A 154 -10.56 -3.80 -6.08
C ARG A 154 -10.74 -5.28 -6.33
N SER A 155 -11.52 -5.95 -5.49
CA SER A 155 -11.81 -7.38 -5.65
C SER A 155 -12.58 -7.66 -6.94
N ALA A 156 -13.59 -6.84 -7.27
CA ALA A 156 -14.33 -6.93 -8.52
C ALA A 156 -13.45 -6.69 -9.75
N ARG A 157 -12.52 -5.72 -9.72
CA ARG A 157 -11.56 -5.47 -10.80
C ARG A 157 -10.63 -6.67 -11.02
N ARG A 158 -10.13 -7.28 -9.96
CA ARG A 158 -9.28 -8.48 -10.03
C ARG A 158 -10.03 -9.67 -10.59
N LEU A 159 -11.25 -9.90 -10.13
CA LEU A 159 -12.15 -10.90 -10.73
C LEU A 159 -12.32 -10.62 -12.23
N GLY A 160 -12.62 -9.39 -12.61
CA GLY A 160 -12.78 -9.01 -14.00
C GLY A 160 -11.53 -9.23 -14.85
N ALA A 161 -10.34 -8.98 -14.30
CA ALA A 161 -9.08 -9.28 -14.98
C ALA A 161 -8.91 -10.78 -15.22
N GLN A 162 -9.28 -11.63 -14.27
CA GLN A 162 -9.25 -13.08 -14.41
C GLN A 162 -10.26 -13.59 -15.42
N LEU A 163 -11.49 -13.05 -15.41
CA LEU A 163 -12.54 -13.40 -16.37
C LEU A 163 -12.10 -13.06 -17.81
N ARG A 164 -11.52 -11.88 -18.03
CA ARG A 164 -10.94 -11.50 -19.33
C ARG A 164 -9.81 -12.44 -19.74
N GLY A 165 -8.94 -12.82 -18.81
CA GLY A 165 -7.87 -13.79 -19.07
C GLY A 165 -8.38 -15.17 -19.51
N ARG A 166 -9.62 -15.52 -19.14
CA ARG A 166 -10.35 -16.74 -19.58
C ARG A 166 -11.21 -16.53 -20.84
N GLY A 167 -11.09 -15.37 -21.49
CA GLY A 167 -11.89 -15.03 -22.67
C GLY A 167 -13.33 -14.63 -22.38
N GLN A 168 -13.70 -14.39 -21.14
CA GLN A 168 -15.02 -13.92 -20.75
C GLN A 168 -15.08 -12.39 -20.80
N PRO A 169 -16.08 -11.79 -21.45
CA PRO A 169 -16.21 -10.33 -21.48
C PRO A 169 -16.54 -9.79 -20.09
N PHE A 170 -15.75 -8.81 -19.66
CA PHE A 170 -15.99 -8.10 -18.41
C PHE A 170 -15.55 -6.64 -18.54
N HIS A 171 -16.41 -5.72 -18.11
CA HIS A 171 -16.11 -4.31 -17.98
C HIS A 171 -16.48 -3.84 -16.58
N ILE A 172 -15.56 -3.18 -15.88
CA ILE A 172 -15.78 -2.68 -14.52
C ILE A 172 -16.90 -1.63 -14.45
N SER A 173 -17.15 -0.91 -15.55
CA SER A 173 -18.26 0.04 -15.65
C SER A 173 -19.65 -0.62 -15.60
N MET A 174 -19.73 -1.95 -15.60
CA MET A 174 -20.99 -2.67 -15.39
C MET A 174 -21.36 -2.80 -13.90
N VAL A 175 -20.46 -2.43 -12.99
CA VAL A 175 -20.63 -2.54 -11.54
C VAL A 175 -20.19 -1.23 -10.89
N GLU A 176 -21.11 -0.30 -10.75
CA GLU A 176 -20.84 1.06 -10.28
C GLU A 176 -21.00 1.18 -8.75
N THR A 177 -21.94 0.43 -8.19
CA THR A 177 -22.22 0.45 -6.75
C THR A 177 -21.50 -0.64 -5.98
N ILE A 178 -21.33 -0.44 -4.66
CA ILE A 178 -20.72 -1.44 -3.78
C ILE A 178 -21.58 -2.72 -3.75
N GLU A 179 -22.91 -2.58 -3.79
CA GLU A 179 -23.84 -3.69 -3.82
C GLU A 179 -23.66 -4.54 -5.08
N GLU A 180 -23.56 -3.92 -6.25
CA GLU A 180 -23.32 -4.61 -7.52
C GLU A 180 -21.97 -5.31 -7.54
N GLN A 181 -20.92 -4.67 -6.98
CA GLN A 181 -19.59 -5.26 -6.85
C GLN A 181 -19.60 -6.48 -5.93
N SER A 182 -20.30 -6.40 -4.80
CA SER A 182 -20.42 -7.48 -3.85
C SER A 182 -21.24 -8.65 -4.44
N HIS A 183 -22.33 -8.35 -5.11
CA HIS A 183 -23.17 -9.35 -5.78
C HIS A 183 -22.40 -10.11 -6.87
N LEU A 184 -21.65 -9.37 -7.70
CA LEU A 184 -20.78 -9.98 -8.71
C LEU A 184 -19.76 -10.96 -8.09
N LEU A 185 -19.15 -10.59 -6.97
CA LEU A 185 -18.18 -11.42 -6.28
C LEU A 185 -18.86 -12.70 -5.71
N GLU A 186 -20.03 -12.56 -5.11
CA GLU A 186 -20.82 -13.68 -4.60
C GLU A 186 -21.22 -14.66 -5.71
N GLU A 187 -21.67 -14.17 -6.87
CA GLU A 187 -22.00 -15.00 -8.04
C GLU A 187 -20.81 -15.86 -8.51
N HIS A 188 -19.59 -15.39 -8.26
CA HIS A 188 -18.36 -16.10 -8.60
C HIS A 188 -17.74 -16.84 -7.40
N GLY A 189 -18.50 -16.98 -6.31
CA GLY A 189 -18.08 -17.76 -5.13
C GLY A 189 -17.09 -17.06 -4.22
N VAL A 190 -16.96 -15.73 -4.33
CA VAL A 190 -16.11 -14.92 -3.46
C VAL A 190 -16.96 -14.28 -2.37
N ASP A 191 -16.86 -14.80 -1.17
CA ASP A 191 -17.40 -14.15 0.02
C ASP A 191 -16.40 -13.12 0.54
N ILE A 192 -16.68 -11.84 0.30
CA ILE A 192 -15.81 -10.74 0.75
C ILE A 192 -15.68 -10.76 2.28
N ASN A 193 -16.74 -11.07 3.02
CA ASN A 193 -16.73 -11.03 4.48
C ASN A 193 -15.87 -12.15 5.09
N ALA A 194 -15.63 -13.22 4.33
CA ALA A 194 -14.73 -14.31 4.73
C ALA A 194 -13.26 -14.03 4.44
N LEU A 195 -12.94 -12.93 3.74
CA LEU A 195 -11.56 -12.56 3.47
C LEU A 195 -10.84 -12.11 4.76
N PRO A 196 -9.55 -12.43 4.92
CA PRO A 196 -8.80 -12.07 6.12
C PRO A 196 -8.64 -10.54 6.25
N SER A 197 -8.50 -10.04 7.48
CA SER A 197 -8.38 -8.60 7.79
C SER A 197 -7.30 -7.89 6.98
N TRP A 198 -6.15 -8.53 6.74
CA TRP A 198 -5.08 -7.96 5.94
C TRP A 198 -5.46 -7.69 4.46
N TRP A 199 -6.45 -8.38 3.95
CA TRP A 199 -6.99 -8.14 2.61
C TRP A 199 -7.77 -6.82 2.53
N TRP A 200 -8.50 -6.53 3.60
CA TRP A 200 -9.33 -5.32 3.73
C TRP A 200 -8.51 -4.10 4.12
N ARG A 201 -7.64 -4.26 5.10
CA ARG A 201 -7.02 -3.17 5.83
C ARG A 201 -5.51 -3.07 5.63
N GLY A 202 -4.91 -4.03 4.93
CA GLY A 202 -3.46 -4.12 4.83
C GLY A 202 -2.82 -4.61 6.13
N VAL A 203 -1.52 -4.38 6.24
CA VAL A 203 -0.69 -4.74 7.40
C VAL A 203 0.28 -3.60 7.73
N ALA A 204 0.76 -3.55 8.96
CA ALA A 204 1.81 -2.60 9.32
C ALA A 204 3.00 -3.28 9.98
N ALA A 205 4.12 -2.59 9.99
CA ALA A 205 5.30 -2.97 10.73
C ALA A 205 5.98 -1.72 11.31
N ARG A 206 6.57 -1.87 12.50
CA ARG A 206 7.29 -0.83 13.20
C ARG A 206 8.67 -1.32 13.62
N SER A 207 9.66 -0.47 13.47
CA SER A 207 10.98 -0.68 14.05
C SER A 207 11.19 0.31 15.20
N ASN A 208 11.29 -0.21 16.41
CA ASN A 208 11.37 0.60 17.63
C ASN A 208 12.80 1.01 17.99
N ASP A 209 13.80 0.36 17.40
CA ASP A 209 15.20 0.59 17.76
C ASP A 209 16.02 0.99 16.54
N VAL A 210 16.70 2.15 16.63
CA VAL A 210 17.62 2.63 15.59
C VAL A 210 18.88 1.74 15.53
N HIS A 211 19.29 1.19 16.67
CA HIS A 211 20.51 0.39 16.79
C HIS A 211 20.29 -1.11 16.54
N ASP A 212 19.02 -1.56 16.59
CA ASP A 212 18.62 -2.93 16.27
C ASP A 212 17.45 -2.94 15.26
N PRO A 213 17.73 -2.65 13.98
CA PRO A 213 16.70 -2.67 12.94
C PRO A 213 16.11 -4.07 12.70
N GLY A 214 16.70 -5.12 13.28
CA GLY A 214 16.15 -6.47 13.29
C GLY A 214 14.96 -6.66 14.24
N ARG A 215 14.78 -5.76 15.20
CA ARG A 215 13.63 -5.80 16.12
C ARG A 215 12.41 -5.10 15.50
N VAL A 216 11.71 -5.85 14.67
CA VAL A 216 10.51 -5.41 13.96
C VAL A 216 9.28 -6.01 14.64
N GLU A 217 8.30 -5.16 14.92
CA GLU A 217 6.98 -5.56 15.36
C GLU A 217 6.03 -5.51 14.15
N ILE A 218 5.33 -6.62 13.88
CA ILE A 218 4.41 -6.74 12.74
C ILE A 218 2.97 -6.81 13.26
N PHE A 219 2.13 -5.97 12.72
CA PHE A 219 0.70 -5.87 13.00
C PHE A 219 -0.08 -6.47 11.83
N ALA A 220 -0.33 -7.78 11.88
CA ALA A 220 -1.10 -8.49 10.86
C ALA A 220 -2.59 -8.12 10.91
N GLU A 221 -3.06 -7.73 12.09
CA GLU A 221 -4.41 -7.20 12.33
C GLU A 221 -4.26 -5.77 12.82
N LEU A 222 -4.69 -4.83 12.00
CA LEU A 222 -4.62 -3.43 12.37
C LEU A 222 -5.75 -3.06 13.33
N PRO A 223 -5.45 -2.39 14.43
CA PRO A 223 -6.49 -1.89 15.32
C PRO A 223 -7.38 -0.87 14.63
N ALA A 224 -8.57 -0.67 15.15
CA ALA A 224 -9.52 0.30 14.63
C ALA A 224 -9.38 1.67 15.32
N GLY A 225 -9.88 2.69 14.66
CA GLY A 225 -10.03 4.01 15.25
C GLY A 225 -8.70 4.65 15.71
N ASP A 226 -8.70 5.19 16.92
CA ASP A 226 -7.56 5.94 17.46
C ASP A 226 -6.37 5.06 17.85
N GLU A 227 -6.59 3.77 18.12
CA GLU A 227 -5.51 2.83 18.42
C GLU A 227 -4.56 2.64 17.23
N LEU A 228 -5.06 2.69 16.00
CA LEU A 228 -4.22 2.66 14.79
C LEU A 228 -3.20 3.80 14.81
N ALA A 229 -3.62 4.96 15.28
CA ALA A 229 -2.78 6.16 15.32
C ALA A 229 -1.60 6.01 16.30
N THR A 230 -1.72 5.18 17.34
CA THR A 230 -0.64 4.94 18.31
C THR A 230 0.50 4.08 17.76
N LEU A 231 0.25 3.32 16.68
CA LEU A 231 1.30 2.48 16.06
C LEU A 231 2.44 3.31 15.44
N VAL A 232 2.18 4.59 15.14
CA VAL A 232 3.15 5.47 14.49
C VAL A 232 4.06 6.18 15.50
N GLU A 233 3.80 6.06 16.80
CA GLU A 233 4.65 6.56 17.88
C GLU A 233 5.88 5.69 18.06
#